data_ad310161f669ed5667655509041d63da
#
_entry.id   ad310161f669ed5667655509041d63da
#
_cell.length_a   1.000
_cell.length_b   1.000
_cell.length_c   1.000
_cell.angle_alpha   90.00
_cell.angle_beta   90.00
_cell.angle_gamma   90.00
#
_symmetry.space_group_name_H-M   'P 1'
#
loop_
_entity.id
_entity.type
_entity.pdbx_description
1 polymer ?
#
loop_
_entity_poly.entity_id
_entity_poly.type
_entity_poly.pdbx_seq_one_letter_code
_entity_poly.pdbx_strand_id
1 'polypeptide(L)'
;CVYGWVGSLCETEVIPCAVAEGNCSANANCSHVGPGVHWCTCDAGYSGSGQVCDDVDECASDPCEHGGECVESSMGLLISAYVEGESNARVVEFFNPTCTAISLASYKVSMVRNGGVWGETTIELSGSVAGGATFALCHTGLESSVYSGCDGYSELLDFNGDDALALVRDGRVVDVIGDEGADPGVGWAVAGVSAATRDHTLVRKPSILSGNSDWSASSASEWMVHGGAAFAMLGDRNASGIECTMFSASNYTCLCEAGYLGHNCDDALDECASSPCQHSAVCV
;
A
#
# COMPACT_ATOMS: atom_id res chain seq x y z
N CYS A 1 -14.75 22.97 -34.96
CA CYS A 1 -14.54 23.34 -33.56
C CYS A 1 -13.15 23.94 -33.39
N VAL A 2 -12.97 24.82 -32.43
CA VAL A 2 -11.64 25.25 -31.98
C VAL A 2 -11.00 24.15 -31.16
N TYR A 3 -9.66 24.21 -30.98
CA TYR A 3 -8.92 23.24 -30.19
C TYR A 3 -9.56 23.04 -28.81
N GLY A 4 -9.67 21.79 -28.40
CA GLY A 4 -10.23 21.40 -27.10
C GLY A 4 -11.75 21.29 -27.05
N TRP A 5 -12.46 21.42 -28.16
CA TRP A 5 -13.91 21.28 -28.26
C TRP A 5 -14.33 20.31 -29.36
N VAL A 6 -15.34 19.49 -29.12
CA VAL A 6 -15.91 18.49 -30.04
C VAL A 6 -17.45 18.57 -30.04
N GLY A 7 -18.08 17.80 -30.91
CA GLY A 7 -19.53 17.82 -31.11
C GLY A 7 -19.92 18.61 -32.36
N SER A 8 -21.15 18.46 -32.83
CA SER A 8 -21.65 19.11 -34.07
C SER A 8 -21.78 20.63 -33.93
N LEU A 9 -21.95 21.12 -32.71
CA LEU A 9 -22.05 22.51 -32.34
C LEU A 9 -20.87 23.01 -31.53
N CYS A 10 -19.79 22.19 -31.39
CA CYS A 10 -18.62 22.45 -30.55
C CYS A 10 -18.97 22.68 -29.07
N GLU A 11 -19.97 21.96 -28.59
CA GLU A 11 -20.58 22.10 -27.27
C GLU A 11 -19.92 21.22 -26.18
N THR A 12 -19.10 20.25 -26.60
CA THR A 12 -18.49 19.31 -25.67
C THR A 12 -17.02 19.60 -25.50
N GLU A 13 -16.59 19.83 -24.26
CA GLU A 13 -15.21 20.03 -23.91
C GLU A 13 -14.44 18.71 -23.96
N VAL A 14 -13.23 18.72 -24.52
CA VAL A 14 -12.29 17.60 -24.45
C VAL A 14 -11.54 17.70 -23.13
N ILE A 15 -11.74 16.69 -22.30
CA ILE A 15 -11.03 16.51 -21.01
C ILE A 15 -9.98 15.41 -21.21
N PRO A 16 -8.69 15.76 -21.47
CA PRO A 16 -7.68 14.75 -21.80
C PRO A 16 -7.51 13.71 -20.71
N CYS A 17 -7.57 14.08 -19.44
CA CYS A 17 -7.45 13.16 -18.30
C CYS A 17 -8.58 12.12 -18.22
N ALA A 18 -9.71 12.34 -18.88
CA ALA A 18 -10.79 11.35 -18.96
C ALA A 18 -10.55 10.29 -20.05
N VAL A 19 -9.52 10.47 -20.89
CA VAL A 19 -9.18 9.56 -21.97
C VAL A 19 -7.74 9.13 -21.80
N ALA A 20 -7.52 7.85 -21.45
CA ALA A 20 -6.19 7.27 -21.22
C ALA A 20 -5.31 8.17 -20.32
N GLU A 21 -5.90 8.74 -19.27
CA GLU A 21 -5.24 9.60 -18.29
C GLU A 21 -4.39 10.74 -18.92
N GLY A 22 -4.83 11.25 -20.07
CA GLY A 22 -4.12 12.29 -20.80
C GLY A 22 -2.78 11.86 -21.40
N ASN A 23 -2.52 10.56 -21.49
CA ASN A 23 -1.23 9.96 -21.89
C ASN A 23 -0.09 10.33 -20.92
N CYS A 24 -0.41 10.55 -19.64
CA CYS A 24 0.57 10.68 -18.58
C CYS A 24 1.23 9.31 -18.27
N SER A 25 2.39 9.35 -17.63
CA SER A 25 3.01 8.15 -17.05
C SER A 25 2.06 7.48 -16.05
N ALA A 26 2.16 6.17 -15.87
CA ALA A 26 1.47 5.46 -14.78
C ALA A 26 1.87 5.97 -13.38
N ASN A 27 3.05 6.57 -13.27
CA ASN A 27 3.58 7.21 -12.07
C ASN A 27 3.42 8.74 -12.12
N ALA A 28 2.30 9.23 -12.66
CA ALA A 28 2.01 10.65 -12.75
C ALA A 28 0.53 10.93 -12.57
N ASN A 29 0.24 12.07 -11.95
CA ASN A 29 -1.12 12.60 -11.83
C ASN A 29 -1.45 13.48 -13.03
N CYS A 30 -2.61 13.24 -13.65
CA CYS A 30 -3.14 14.08 -14.72
C CYS A 30 -4.04 15.18 -14.14
N SER A 31 -3.71 16.44 -14.41
CA SER A 31 -4.50 17.61 -14.01
C SER A 31 -5.08 18.31 -15.23
N HIS A 32 -6.40 18.32 -15.35
CA HIS A 32 -7.08 19.09 -16.39
C HIS A 32 -7.01 20.59 -16.09
N VAL A 33 -6.58 21.40 -17.04
CA VAL A 33 -6.40 22.85 -16.88
C VAL A 33 -7.24 23.68 -17.84
N GLY A 34 -7.91 23.06 -18.81
CA GLY A 34 -8.80 23.72 -19.76
C GLY A 34 -9.08 22.86 -20.98
N PRO A 35 -9.94 23.34 -21.89
CA PRO A 35 -10.38 22.55 -23.05
C PRO A 35 -9.22 22.00 -23.87
N GLY A 36 -9.07 20.66 -23.86
CA GLY A 36 -8.00 19.93 -24.54
C GLY A 36 -6.61 20.10 -23.93
N VAL A 37 -6.48 20.74 -22.77
CA VAL A 37 -5.20 21.00 -22.10
C VAL A 37 -5.13 20.32 -20.75
N HIS A 38 -4.01 19.68 -20.48
CA HIS A 38 -3.71 19.04 -19.20
C HIS A 38 -2.23 19.13 -18.87
N TRP A 39 -1.90 18.87 -17.61
CA TRP A 39 -0.54 18.69 -17.11
C TRP A 39 -0.41 17.30 -16.50
N CYS A 40 0.72 16.67 -16.79
CA CYS A 40 1.15 15.47 -16.09
C CYS A 40 2.24 15.87 -15.08
N THR A 41 2.07 15.48 -13.82
CA THR A 41 3.05 15.70 -12.76
C THR A 41 3.44 14.35 -12.20
N CYS A 42 4.73 14.03 -12.19
CA CYS A 42 5.19 12.78 -11.60
C CYS A 42 4.79 12.69 -10.14
N ASP A 43 4.44 11.49 -9.69
CA ASP A 43 4.15 11.18 -8.30
C ASP A 43 5.42 11.35 -7.43
N ALA A 44 5.24 11.43 -6.11
CA ALA A 44 6.36 11.51 -5.17
C ALA A 44 7.27 10.27 -5.33
N GLY A 45 8.59 10.49 -5.36
CA GLY A 45 9.60 9.46 -5.64
C GLY A 45 9.91 9.24 -7.11
N TYR A 46 9.22 9.95 -7.98
CA TYR A 46 9.48 9.90 -9.43
C TYR A 46 9.85 11.28 -9.96
N SER A 47 10.71 11.31 -10.97
CA SER A 47 11.14 12.52 -11.65
C SER A 47 11.01 12.39 -13.17
N GLY A 48 10.68 13.49 -13.85
CA GLY A 48 10.57 13.47 -15.29
C GLY A 48 9.58 14.49 -15.86
N SER A 49 9.12 14.25 -17.07
CA SER A 49 8.23 15.14 -17.81
C SER A 49 6.74 14.99 -17.42
N GLY A 50 6.42 14.02 -16.59
CA GLY A 50 5.04 13.62 -16.31
C GLY A 50 4.48 12.61 -17.33
N GLN A 51 4.95 12.65 -18.59
CA GLN A 51 4.69 11.60 -19.58
C GLN A 51 5.65 10.41 -19.46
N VAL A 52 6.84 10.68 -18.92
CA VAL A 52 7.83 9.70 -18.47
C VAL A 52 8.22 10.12 -17.07
N CYS A 53 8.05 9.24 -16.11
CA CYS A 53 8.41 9.41 -14.73
C CYS A 53 9.29 8.24 -14.31
N ASP A 54 10.58 8.53 -14.11
CA ASP A 54 11.59 7.58 -13.68
C ASP A 54 11.68 7.62 -12.15
N ASP A 55 11.90 6.47 -11.54
CA ASP A 55 12.12 6.32 -10.10
C ASP A 55 13.35 7.12 -9.66
N VAL A 56 13.25 7.82 -8.57
CA VAL A 56 14.36 8.55 -7.96
C VAL A 56 15.03 7.62 -6.94
N ASP A 57 16.33 7.37 -7.14
CA ASP A 57 17.13 6.65 -6.15
C ASP A 57 17.53 7.63 -5.04
N GLU A 58 16.73 7.68 -3.98
CA GLU A 58 17.00 8.55 -2.84
C GLU A 58 18.19 8.10 -2.03
N CYS A 59 18.50 6.81 -2.05
CA CYS A 59 19.66 6.25 -1.39
C CYS A 59 21.01 6.60 -2.09
N ALA A 60 20.96 7.01 -3.36
CA ALA A 60 22.14 7.44 -4.11
C ALA A 60 22.89 8.63 -3.46
N SER A 61 22.21 9.43 -2.64
CA SER A 61 22.78 10.55 -1.91
C SER A 61 23.42 10.17 -0.57
N ASP A 62 23.37 8.87 -0.16
CA ASP A 62 23.82 8.35 1.13
C ASP A 62 23.27 9.18 2.32
N PRO A 63 21.93 9.24 2.45
CA PRO A 63 21.29 10.16 3.40
C PRO A 63 21.34 9.70 4.86
N CYS A 64 21.76 8.46 5.12
CA CYS A 64 21.79 7.89 6.47
C CYS A 64 23.14 8.14 7.13
N GLU A 65 23.10 8.81 8.29
CA GLU A 65 24.30 9.13 9.07
C GLU A 65 24.71 7.95 9.98
N HIS A 66 25.88 8.05 10.56
CA HIS A 66 26.42 7.12 11.57
C HIS A 66 26.38 5.64 11.16
N GLY A 67 26.55 5.36 9.85
CA GLY A 67 26.59 3.98 9.33
C GLY A 67 25.22 3.32 9.19
N GLY A 68 24.14 4.08 9.31
CA GLY A 68 22.78 3.59 9.04
C GLY A 68 22.66 3.10 7.60
N GLU A 69 21.96 1.99 7.40
CA GLU A 69 21.67 1.45 6.08
C GLU A 69 20.49 2.20 5.45
N CYS A 70 20.69 2.78 4.25
CA CYS A 70 19.61 3.36 3.48
C CYS A 70 18.85 2.28 2.72
N VAL A 71 17.54 2.22 2.93
CA VAL A 71 16.65 1.33 2.23
C VAL A 71 15.66 2.19 1.43
N GLU A 72 15.66 2.04 0.10
CA GLU A 72 14.64 2.62 -0.75
C GLU A 72 13.26 2.17 -0.26
N SER A 73 12.46 3.11 0.18
CA SER A 73 11.06 2.87 0.41
C SER A 73 10.28 3.55 -0.69
N SER A 74 9.99 2.85 -1.75
CA SER A 74 8.95 3.28 -2.68
C SER A 74 7.63 3.30 -1.90
N MET A 75 7.32 4.42 -1.23
CA MET A 75 6.06 4.56 -0.51
C MET A 75 4.94 4.44 -1.53
N GLY A 76 4.32 3.31 -1.55
CA GLY A 76 3.20 2.97 -2.39
C GLY A 76 2.06 2.43 -1.55
N LEU A 77 1.06 1.89 -2.21
CA LEU A 77 0.00 1.16 -1.53
C LEU A 77 0.58 -0.06 -0.79
N LEU A 78 0.00 -0.35 0.34
CA LEU A 78 0.22 -1.60 1.07
C LEU A 78 -1.13 -2.29 1.33
N ILE A 79 -1.11 -3.60 1.55
CA ILE A 79 -2.28 -4.35 2.01
C ILE A 79 -2.51 -4.00 3.48
N SER A 80 -3.58 -3.29 3.78
CA SER A 80 -3.93 -2.85 5.13
C SER A 80 -4.83 -3.82 5.87
N ALA A 81 -5.68 -4.54 5.15
CA ALA A 81 -6.49 -5.59 5.74
C ALA A 81 -6.80 -6.70 4.73
N TYR A 82 -7.10 -7.86 5.28
CA TYR A 82 -7.52 -9.06 4.57
C TYR A 82 -8.69 -9.67 5.35
N VAL A 83 -9.77 -9.95 4.68
CA VAL A 83 -10.95 -10.61 5.25
C VAL A 83 -11.23 -11.87 4.48
N GLU A 84 -11.24 -13.00 5.17
CA GLU A 84 -11.74 -14.26 4.68
C GLU A 84 -12.80 -14.75 5.65
N GLY A 85 -13.98 -15.04 5.15
CA GLY A 85 -15.12 -15.50 5.93
C GLY A 85 -16.07 -16.36 5.11
N GLU A 86 -17.20 -16.69 5.69
CA GLU A 86 -18.19 -17.58 5.08
C GLU A 86 -18.69 -17.03 3.73
N SER A 87 -18.98 -17.94 2.81
CA SER A 87 -19.54 -17.63 1.49
C SER A 87 -18.63 -16.72 0.67
N ASN A 88 -19.10 -15.52 0.35
CA ASN A 88 -18.39 -14.51 -0.46
C ASN A 88 -17.83 -13.36 0.38
N ALA A 89 -17.67 -13.55 1.68
CA ALA A 89 -17.11 -12.55 2.59
C ALA A 89 -15.59 -12.43 2.41
N ARG A 90 -15.16 -11.93 1.26
CA ARG A 90 -13.75 -11.73 0.88
C ARG A 90 -13.52 -10.29 0.53
N VAL A 91 -12.55 -9.68 1.23
CA VAL A 91 -12.11 -8.31 1.01
C VAL A 91 -10.60 -8.24 1.18
N VAL A 92 -9.94 -7.50 0.29
CA VAL A 92 -8.57 -7.03 0.48
C VAL A 92 -8.60 -5.50 0.47
N GLU A 93 -8.10 -4.89 1.54
CA GLU A 93 -8.03 -3.44 1.65
C GLU A 93 -6.59 -2.98 1.44
N PHE A 94 -6.43 -1.93 0.65
CA PHE A 94 -5.16 -1.25 0.41
C PHE A 94 -5.19 0.11 1.09
N PHE A 95 -4.06 0.53 1.63
CA PHE A 95 -3.89 1.83 2.26
C PHE A 95 -2.85 2.65 1.51
N ASN A 96 -3.15 3.92 1.30
CA ASN A 96 -2.21 4.91 0.80
C ASN A 96 -1.58 5.67 1.99
N PRO A 97 -0.36 5.36 2.40
CA PRO A 97 0.31 6.05 3.51
C PRO A 97 0.81 7.44 3.15
N THR A 98 0.81 7.82 1.86
CA THR A 98 1.33 9.10 1.39
C THR A 98 0.32 10.23 1.58
N CYS A 99 0.74 11.48 1.37
CA CYS A 99 -0.14 12.64 1.42
C CYS A 99 -0.77 12.99 0.07
N THR A 100 -0.38 12.30 -0.99
CA THR A 100 -0.87 12.53 -2.35
C THR A 100 -1.73 11.35 -2.82
N ALA A 101 -2.61 11.58 -3.78
CA ALA A 101 -3.36 10.50 -4.37
C ALA A 101 -2.44 9.58 -5.18
N ILE A 102 -2.61 8.27 -5.03
CA ILE A 102 -1.91 7.26 -5.82
C ILE A 102 -2.86 6.71 -6.87
N SER A 103 -2.43 6.71 -8.15
CA SER A 103 -3.13 6.03 -9.24
C SER A 103 -3.05 4.53 -9.07
N LEU A 104 -4.18 3.84 -9.28
CA LEU A 104 -4.24 2.38 -9.24
C LEU A 104 -3.82 1.72 -10.56
N ALA A 105 -3.59 2.49 -11.62
CA ALA A 105 -3.29 1.97 -12.95
C ALA A 105 -1.98 1.15 -13.03
N SER A 106 -1.01 1.43 -12.14
CA SER A 106 0.23 0.66 -12.02
C SER A 106 0.12 -0.54 -11.09
N TYR A 107 -1.02 -0.71 -10.42
CA TYR A 107 -1.21 -1.75 -9.42
C TYR A 107 -2.15 -2.85 -9.87
N LYS A 108 -1.86 -4.06 -9.45
CA LYS A 108 -2.72 -5.22 -9.61
C LYS A 108 -2.59 -6.17 -8.43
N VAL A 109 -3.62 -6.97 -8.20
CA VAL A 109 -3.57 -8.09 -7.27
C VAL A 109 -3.23 -9.35 -8.06
N SER A 110 -2.18 -10.06 -7.66
CA SER A 110 -1.87 -11.40 -8.12
C SER A 110 -2.29 -12.38 -7.04
N MET A 111 -2.98 -13.43 -7.44
CA MET A 111 -3.42 -14.47 -6.53
C MET A 111 -2.97 -15.82 -7.07
N VAL A 112 -2.50 -16.68 -6.20
CA VAL A 112 -2.14 -18.07 -6.50
C VAL A 112 -2.89 -19.01 -5.57
N ARG A 113 -3.34 -20.12 -6.12
CA ARG A 113 -4.08 -21.13 -5.38
C ARG A 113 -3.20 -22.32 -5.10
N ASN A 114 -3.25 -22.81 -3.84
CA ASN A 114 -2.65 -24.08 -3.44
C ASN A 114 -1.17 -24.24 -3.90
N GLY A 115 -0.33 -23.24 -3.66
CA GLY A 115 1.10 -23.31 -3.97
C GLY A 115 1.48 -23.09 -5.43
N GLY A 116 0.66 -22.36 -6.19
CA GLY A 116 0.98 -21.91 -7.55
C GLY A 116 2.01 -20.79 -7.61
N VAL A 117 2.11 -20.10 -8.75
CA VAL A 117 3.06 -19.01 -8.99
C VAL A 117 2.33 -17.69 -9.27
N TRP A 118 2.99 -16.58 -8.97
CA TRP A 118 2.43 -15.25 -9.25
C TRP A 118 2.07 -15.10 -10.74
N GLY A 119 0.91 -14.48 -10.99
CA GLY A 119 0.40 -14.23 -12.33
C GLY A 119 -0.61 -15.27 -12.84
N GLU A 120 -0.88 -16.35 -12.11
CA GLU A 120 -1.93 -17.33 -12.48
C GLU A 120 -3.32 -16.69 -12.47
N THR A 121 -3.61 -15.88 -11.48
CA THR A 121 -4.81 -15.03 -11.44
C THR A 121 -4.37 -13.59 -11.22
N THR A 122 -4.85 -12.69 -12.05
CA THR A 122 -4.52 -11.26 -11.95
C THR A 122 -5.79 -10.43 -11.97
N ILE A 123 -5.89 -9.48 -11.04
CA ILE A 123 -6.98 -8.51 -10.93
C ILE A 123 -6.35 -7.13 -11.13
N GLU A 124 -6.65 -6.49 -12.25
CA GLU A 124 -6.22 -5.13 -12.53
C GLU A 124 -7.01 -4.16 -11.64
N LEU A 125 -6.32 -3.20 -11.03
CA LEU A 125 -6.94 -2.16 -10.24
C LEU A 125 -7.15 -0.90 -11.10
N SER A 126 -8.13 -0.08 -10.75
CA SER A 126 -8.41 1.17 -11.48
C SER A 126 -8.94 2.25 -10.57
N GLY A 127 -8.72 3.51 -10.96
CA GLY A 127 -9.06 4.67 -10.16
C GLY A 127 -7.86 5.22 -9.39
N SER A 128 -8.10 5.79 -8.23
CA SER A 128 -7.04 6.36 -7.38
C SER A 128 -7.43 6.28 -5.91
N VAL A 129 -6.42 6.24 -5.03
CA VAL A 129 -6.59 6.28 -3.57
C VAL A 129 -6.02 7.59 -3.06
N ALA A 130 -6.85 8.41 -2.43
CA ALA A 130 -6.42 9.68 -1.85
C ALA A 130 -5.36 9.45 -0.75
N GLY A 131 -4.54 10.47 -0.49
CA GLY A 131 -3.55 10.40 0.59
C GLY A 131 -4.19 10.12 1.94
N GLY A 132 -3.67 9.15 2.68
CA GLY A 132 -4.21 8.71 3.96
C GLY A 132 -5.52 7.91 3.89
N ALA A 133 -6.01 7.61 2.68
CA ALA A 133 -7.25 6.84 2.49
C ALA A 133 -6.99 5.35 2.22
N THR A 134 -8.05 4.56 2.27
CA THR A 134 -8.06 3.15 1.92
C THR A 134 -8.87 2.91 0.64
N PHE A 135 -8.67 1.74 0.04
CA PHE A 135 -9.43 1.21 -1.08
C PHE A 135 -9.74 -0.26 -0.80
N ALA A 136 -11.02 -0.61 -0.71
CA ALA A 136 -11.47 -1.96 -0.45
C ALA A 136 -11.89 -2.67 -1.75
N LEU A 137 -11.16 -3.71 -2.14
CA LEU A 137 -11.51 -4.63 -3.21
C LEU A 137 -12.30 -5.80 -2.63
N CYS A 138 -13.52 -6.00 -3.09
CA CYS A 138 -14.44 -7.02 -2.59
C CYS A 138 -14.73 -8.09 -3.65
N HIS A 139 -15.09 -9.30 -3.19
CA HIS A 139 -15.70 -10.30 -4.06
C HIS A 139 -17.07 -9.80 -4.54
N THR A 140 -17.39 -10.01 -5.83
CA THR A 140 -18.67 -9.56 -6.44
C THR A 140 -19.94 -10.10 -5.77
N GLY A 141 -19.85 -11.26 -5.12
CA GLY A 141 -20.95 -11.87 -4.39
C GLY A 141 -21.09 -11.39 -2.94
N LEU A 142 -20.26 -10.46 -2.46
CA LEU A 142 -20.42 -9.86 -1.14
C LEU A 142 -21.58 -8.86 -1.18
N GLU A 143 -22.62 -9.12 -0.39
CA GLU A 143 -23.80 -8.27 -0.36
C GLU A 143 -23.50 -6.94 0.36
N SER A 144 -23.97 -5.82 -0.21
CA SER A 144 -23.82 -4.48 0.39
C SER A 144 -24.56 -4.33 1.73
N SER A 145 -25.50 -5.21 2.04
CA SER A 145 -26.14 -5.32 3.36
C SER A 145 -25.19 -5.88 4.43
N VAL A 146 -24.17 -6.63 4.02
CA VAL A 146 -23.14 -7.19 4.90
C VAL A 146 -21.99 -6.21 5.06
N TYR A 147 -21.50 -5.64 3.95
CA TYR A 147 -20.46 -4.60 3.94
C TYR A 147 -20.67 -3.65 2.75
N SER A 148 -20.80 -2.36 3.04
CA SER A 148 -21.08 -1.32 2.03
C SER A 148 -19.88 -0.46 1.65
N GLY A 149 -18.69 -0.74 2.21
CA GLY A 149 -17.47 0.05 2.02
C GLY A 149 -16.57 -0.44 0.88
N CYS A 150 -17.12 -1.18 -0.09
CA CYS A 150 -16.35 -1.67 -1.23
C CYS A 150 -16.16 -0.57 -2.28
N ASP A 151 -14.93 -0.31 -2.69
CA ASP A 151 -14.56 0.63 -3.75
C ASP A 151 -14.41 -0.06 -5.10
N GLY A 152 -14.07 -1.34 -5.11
CA GLY A 152 -13.93 -2.18 -6.28
C GLY A 152 -14.47 -3.59 -6.07
N TYR A 153 -14.78 -4.28 -7.17
CA TYR A 153 -15.32 -5.62 -7.13
C TYR A 153 -14.64 -6.54 -8.15
N SER A 154 -14.38 -7.80 -7.76
CA SER A 154 -13.89 -8.84 -8.67
C SER A 154 -14.43 -10.21 -8.28
N GLU A 155 -14.91 -10.98 -9.26
CA GLU A 155 -15.26 -12.39 -9.06
C GLU A 155 -14.03 -13.28 -8.91
N LEU A 156 -12.86 -12.77 -9.33
CA LEU A 156 -11.58 -13.46 -9.21
C LEU A 156 -10.99 -13.40 -7.79
N LEU A 157 -11.58 -12.58 -6.91
CA LEU A 157 -11.18 -12.47 -5.50
C LEU A 157 -11.81 -13.61 -4.68
N ASP A 158 -11.48 -14.86 -5.01
CA ASP A 158 -12.15 -16.06 -4.50
C ASP A 158 -11.26 -16.97 -3.61
N PHE A 159 -10.25 -16.38 -2.97
CA PHE A 159 -9.34 -17.08 -2.03
C PHE A 159 -10.08 -17.75 -0.86
N ASN A 160 -9.48 -18.78 -0.27
CA ASN A 160 -10.10 -19.60 0.78
C ASN A 160 -9.26 -19.77 2.06
N GLY A 161 -8.19 -18.98 2.20
CA GLY A 161 -7.32 -18.95 3.38
C GLY A 161 -5.98 -19.67 3.20
N ASP A 162 -5.86 -20.66 2.34
CA ASP A 162 -4.58 -21.32 2.00
C ASP A 162 -3.96 -20.78 0.69
N ASP A 163 -4.68 -19.91 0.01
CA ASP A 163 -4.21 -19.19 -1.16
C ASP A 163 -3.29 -18.02 -0.77
N ALA A 164 -2.39 -17.63 -1.66
CA ALA A 164 -1.53 -16.47 -1.46
C ALA A 164 -1.93 -15.31 -2.36
N LEU A 165 -1.74 -14.09 -1.85
CA LEU A 165 -2.05 -12.82 -2.51
C LEU A 165 -0.82 -11.93 -2.55
N ALA A 166 -0.57 -11.27 -3.67
CA ALA A 166 0.43 -10.23 -3.80
C ALA A 166 -0.20 -8.94 -4.33
N LEU A 167 0.19 -7.82 -3.76
CA LEU A 167 0.06 -6.52 -4.39
C LEU A 167 1.29 -6.34 -5.29
N VAL A 168 1.04 -6.11 -6.58
CA VAL A 168 2.08 -5.96 -7.59
C VAL A 168 2.01 -4.54 -8.14
N ARG A 169 3.14 -3.83 -8.18
CA ARG A 169 3.30 -2.52 -8.79
C ARG A 169 4.33 -2.61 -9.92
N ASP A 170 3.99 -2.17 -11.11
CA ASP A 170 4.89 -2.14 -12.27
C ASP A 170 5.62 -3.49 -12.51
N GLY A 171 4.92 -4.60 -12.27
CA GLY A 171 5.46 -5.96 -12.43
C GLY A 171 6.30 -6.46 -11.25
N ARG A 172 6.48 -5.67 -10.19
CA ARG A 172 7.20 -6.08 -8.97
C ARG A 172 6.21 -6.36 -7.84
N VAL A 173 6.43 -7.44 -7.10
CA VAL A 173 5.70 -7.72 -5.86
C VAL A 173 6.15 -6.71 -4.80
N VAL A 174 5.19 -5.95 -4.25
CA VAL A 174 5.47 -4.93 -3.22
C VAL A 174 4.90 -5.28 -1.85
N ASP A 175 3.93 -6.21 -1.81
CA ASP A 175 3.34 -6.67 -0.54
C ASP A 175 2.69 -8.04 -0.73
N VAL A 176 2.61 -8.86 0.32
CA VAL A 176 2.09 -10.22 0.24
C VAL A 176 1.27 -10.65 1.45
N ILE A 177 0.37 -11.61 1.21
CA ILE A 177 -0.26 -12.50 2.20
C ILE A 177 -0.04 -13.92 1.69
N GLY A 178 0.75 -14.70 2.42
CA GLY A 178 1.17 -16.02 1.98
C GLY A 178 2.42 -15.98 1.09
N ASP A 179 2.94 -17.15 0.76
CA ASP A 179 4.15 -17.33 -0.04
C ASP A 179 3.84 -17.99 -1.38
N GLU A 180 4.50 -17.52 -2.44
CA GLU A 180 4.51 -18.19 -3.73
C GLU A 180 5.10 -19.60 -3.62
N GLY A 181 4.47 -20.55 -4.29
CA GLY A 181 4.96 -21.94 -4.34
C GLY A 181 4.72 -22.75 -3.08
N ALA A 182 4.11 -22.17 -2.03
CA ALA A 182 3.80 -22.86 -0.79
C ALA A 182 2.29 -23.03 -0.60
N ASP A 183 1.91 -24.18 -0.03
CA ASP A 183 0.54 -24.51 0.33
C ASP A 183 0.49 -24.88 1.83
N PRO A 184 -0.11 -24.03 2.70
CA PRO A 184 -0.24 -24.31 4.12
C PRO A 184 -1.33 -25.34 4.43
N GLY A 185 -2.11 -25.77 3.44
CA GLY A 185 -3.16 -26.78 3.50
C GLY A 185 -4.48 -26.31 4.13
N VAL A 186 -4.45 -25.41 5.11
CA VAL A 186 -5.68 -24.88 5.75
C VAL A 186 -5.68 -23.36 5.77
N GLY A 187 -4.53 -22.78 6.05
CA GLY A 187 -4.34 -21.35 6.14
C GLY A 187 -2.99 -21.02 6.78
N TRP A 188 -2.52 -19.83 6.50
CA TRP A 188 -1.24 -19.32 7.01
C TRP A 188 -1.33 -18.96 8.49
N ALA A 189 -0.26 -19.22 9.23
CA ALA A 189 -0.15 -18.75 10.60
C ALA A 189 0.23 -17.27 10.62
N VAL A 190 -0.42 -16.45 11.46
CA VAL A 190 -0.15 -15.01 11.60
C VAL A 190 -0.17 -14.62 13.07
N ALA A 191 0.83 -13.88 13.52
CA ALA A 191 0.96 -13.39 14.90
C ALA A 191 0.77 -14.48 15.96
N GLY A 192 1.22 -15.70 15.68
CA GLY A 192 1.09 -16.86 16.56
C GLY A 192 -0.28 -17.56 16.53
N VAL A 193 -1.22 -17.11 15.70
CA VAL A 193 -2.52 -17.77 15.49
C VAL A 193 -2.39 -18.71 14.29
N SER A 194 -2.68 -19.98 14.48
CA SER A 194 -2.65 -21.00 13.40
C SER A 194 -3.81 -20.79 12.44
N ALA A 195 -3.55 -20.99 11.13
CA ALA A 195 -4.55 -20.84 10.05
C ALA A 195 -5.32 -19.51 10.10
N ALA A 196 -4.64 -18.42 10.46
CA ALA A 196 -5.24 -17.12 10.70
C ALA A 196 -5.72 -16.39 9.41
N THR A 197 -5.40 -16.92 8.24
CA THR A 197 -5.94 -16.43 6.97
C THR A 197 -7.26 -17.08 6.59
N ARG A 198 -7.72 -18.07 7.36
CA ARG A 198 -8.99 -18.75 7.16
C ARG A 198 -10.00 -18.37 8.24
N ASP A 199 -11.20 -17.96 7.83
CA ASP A 199 -12.30 -17.55 8.73
C ASP A 199 -11.88 -16.45 9.72
N HIS A 200 -10.99 -15.55 9.29
CA HIS A 200 -10.45 -14.44 10.10
C HIS A 200 -10.35 -13.16 9.30
N THR A 201 -10.16 -12.07 10.04
CA THR A 201 -9.76 -10.77 9.51
C THR A 201 -8.35 -10.46 10.01
N LEU A 202 -7.45 -10.17 9.09
CA LEU A 202 -6.13 -9.62 9.38
C LEU A 202 -6.17 -8.12 9.20
N VAL A 203 -5.66 -7.37 10.16
CA VAL A 203 -5.50 -5.92 10.07
C VAL A 203 -4.03 -5.59 10.31
N ARG A 204 -3.40 -4.90 9.38
CA ARG A 204 -2.00 -4.50 9.54
C ARG A 204 -1.88 -3.43 10.62
N LYS A 205 -0.89 -3.53 11.48
CA LYS A 205 -0.66 -2.56 12.56
C LYS A 205 -0.52 -1.15 11.99
N PRO A 206 -1.10 -0.12 12.63
CA PRO A 206 -1.05 1.26 12.12
C PRO A 206 0.36 1.82 11.94
N SER A 207 1.34 1.33 12.70
CA SER A 207 2.75 1.73 12.59
C SER A 207 3.44 1.24 11.33
N ILE A 208 2.85 0.30 10.58
CA ILE A 208 3.40 -0.22 9.33
C ILE A 208 2.88 0.63 8.18
N LEU A 209 3.79 1.26 7.46
CA LEU A 209 3.49 2.25 6.43
C LEU A 209 4.03 1.87 5.03
N SER A 210 4.67 0.71 4.93
CA SER A 210 5.13 0.12 3.67
C SER A 210 4.68 -1.32 3.55
N GLY A 211 4.55 -1.80 2.31
CA GLY A 211 4.34 -3.21 2.02
C GLY A 211 5.59 -4.03 2.38
N ASN A 212 5.40 -5.32 2.52
CA ASN A 212 6.47 -6.26 2.82
C ASN A 212 6.30 -7.52 1.96
N SER A 213 7.26 -7.78 1.09
CA SER A 213 7.27 -8.98 0.23
C SER A 213 7.83 -10.23 0.91
N ASP A 214 8.36 -10.12 2.14
CA ASP A 214 8.76 -11.24 2.99
C ASP A 214 7.59 -11.61 3.92
N TRP A 215 6.82 -12.62 3.53
CA TRP A 215 5.68 -13.10 4.32
C TRP A 215 6.10 -13.61 5.70
N SER A 216 7.23 -14.28 5.81
CA SER A 216 7.71 -14.82 7.08
C SER A 216 7.93 -13.72 8.12
N ALA A 217 8.55 -12.61 7.71
CA ALA A 217 8.75 -11.44 8.57
C ALA A 217 7.45 -10.71 8.86
N SER A 218 6.64 -10.46 7.83
CA SER A 218 5.36 -9.75 7.92
C SER A 218 4.36 -10.48 8.81
N SER A 219 4.14 -11.76 8.56
CA SER A 219 3.17 -12.57 9.32
C SER A 219 3.49 -12.68 10.81
N ALA A 220 4.79 -12.65 11.16
CA ALA A 220 5.21 -12.76 12.55
C ALA A 220 4.91 -11.52 13.39
N SER A 221 5.00 -10.32 12.79
CA SER A 221 5.08 -9.07 13.58
C SER A 221 4.15 -7.94 13.14
N GLU A 222 3.65 -7.91 11.89
CA GLU A 222 2.99 -6.73 11.34
C GLU A 222 1.46 -6.72 11.46
N TRP A 223 0.85 -7.83 11.83
CA TRP A 223 -0.59 -8.02 11.79
C TRP A 223 -1.25 -8.16 13.16
N MET A 224 -2.52 -7.80 13.21
CA MET A 224 -3.48 -8.14 14.25
C MET A 224 -4.51 -9.10 13.66
N VAL A 225 -4.88 -10.14 14.42
CA VAL A 225 -5.81 -11.18 13.97
C VAL A 225 -7.13 -11.03 14.71
N HIS A 226 -8.23 -10.95 13.97
CA HIS A 226 -9.60 -10.91 14.49
C HIS A 226 -10.38 -12.11 13.97
N GLY A 227 -11.19 -12.75 14.82
CA GLY A 227 -12.00 -13.90 14.42
C GLY A 227 -13.16 -13.51 13.50
N GLY A 228 -13.40 -14.30 12.46
CA GLY A 228 -14.45 -14.10 11.48
C GLY A 228 -14.26 -12.88 10.57
N ALA A 229 -15.31 -12.54 9.82
CA ALA A 229 -15.31 -11.37 8.93
C ALA A 229 -15.62 -10.09 9.70
N ALA A 230 -14.60 -9.49 10.30
CA ALA A 230 -14.70 -8.28 11.15
C ALA A 230 -14.66 -7.01 10.30
N PHE A 231 -15.65 -6.76 9.45
CA PHE A 231 -15.72 -5.60 8.54
C PHE A 231 -15.63 -4.24 9.23
N ALA A 232 -16.00 -4.14 10.52
CA ALA A 232 -15.86 -2.91 11.29
C ALA A 232 -14.39 -2.48 11.51
N MET A 233 -13.43 -3.34 11.18
CA MET A 233 -12.00 -3.05 11.26
C MET A 233 -11.44 -2.45 9.96
N LEU A 234 -12.23 -2.40 8.90
CA LEU A 234 -11.84 -1.84 7.60
C LEU A 234 -12.07 -0.32 7.58
N GLY A 235 -11.27 0.39 6.78
CA GLY A 235 -11.41 1.82 6.54
C GLY A 235 -10.83 2.73 7.63
N ASP A 236 -10.41 2.20 8.78
CA ASP A 236 -9.98 3.01 9.93
C ASP A 236 -8.46 2.87 10.20
N ARG A 237 -7.64 3.37 9.28
CA ARG A 237 -6.20 3.50 9.55
C ARG A 237 -5.81 4.89 10.08
N ASN A 238 -6.73 5.84 10.04
CA ASN A 238 -6.50 7.23 10.46
C ASN A 238 -6.70 7.47 11.97
N ALA A 239 -7.12 6.48 12.73
CA ALA A 239 -7.40 6.61 14.17
C ALA A 239 -6.17 6.99 15.03
N SER A 240 -4.97 6.93 14.48
CA SER A 240 -3.73 7.26 15.18
C SER A 240 -3.16 8.63 14.88
N GLY A 241 -3.91 9.53 14.19
CA GLY A 241 -3.47 10.91 13.98
C GLY A 241 -2.17 11.02 13.17
N ILE A 242 -1.98 10.15 12.18
CA ILE A 242 -0.91 10.30 11.21
C ILE A 242 -1.25 11.53 10.37
N GLU A 243 -0.81 12.70 10.83
CA GLU A 243 -0.87 13.89 10.01
C GLU A 243 0.08 13.71 8.82
N CYS A 244 -0.41 13.96 7.62
CA CYS A 244 0.38 13.99 6.39
C CYS A 244 1.68 14.79 6.50
N THR A 245 1.77 15.72 7.44
CA THR A 245 2.96 16.53 7.70
C THR A 245 4.16 15.74 8.24
N MET A 246 3.97 14.48 8.70
CA MET A 246 5.08 13.64 9.17
C MET A 246 5.80 12.90 8.05
N PHE A 247 5.23 12.84 6.87
CA PHE A 247 5.85 12.22 5.70
C PHE A 247 6.38 13.33 4.79
N SER A 248 7.51 13.94 5.19
CA SER A 248 8.31 14.67 4.22
C SER A 248 8.71 13.67 3.13
N ALA A 249 8.72 14.15 1.90
CA ALA A 249 8.80 13.38 0.65
C ALA A 249 10.11 12.57 0.45
N SER A 250 10.65 11.96 1.50
CA SER A 250 11.78 11.05 1.40
C SER A 250 11.26 9.63 1.23
N ASN A 251 11.46 9.08 0.05
CA ASN A 251 11.10 7.72 -0.29
C ASN A 251 12.17 6.70 0.15
N TYR A 252 12.83 6.95 1.28
CA TYR A 252 13.79 6.04 1.89
C TYR A 252 13.58 5.93 3.40
N THR A 253 14.08 4.86 3.97
CA THR A 253 14.13 4.64 5.40
C THR A 253 15.58 4.32 5.80
N CYS A 254 16.08 4.96 6.84
CA CYS A 254 17.35 4.60 7.43
C CYS A 254 17.16 3.54 8.51
N LEU A 255 17.84 2.42 8.37
CA LEU A 255 17.99 1.42 9.42
C LEU A 255 19.19 1.84 10.27
N CYS A 256 18.92 2.49 11.41
CA CYS A 256 19.95 3.06 12.25
C CYS A 256 20.72 1.98 13.02
N GLU A 257 22.03 2.17 13.14
CA GLU A 257 22.89 1.42 14.06
C GLU A 257 22.43 1.65 15.51
N ALA A 258 22.77 0.70 16.39
CA ALA A 258 22.44 0.80 17.81
C ALA A 258 23.04 2.09 18.42
N GLY A 259 22.19 2.85 19.12
CA GLY A 259 22.58 4.13 19.72
C GLY A 259 22.20 5.36 18.90
N TYR A 260 21.55 5.18 17.74
CA TYR A 260 21.08 6.29 16.91
C TYR A 260 19.60 6.15 16.56
N LEU A 261 18.94 7.29 16.38
CA LEU A 261 17.54 7.46 16.00
C LEU A 261 17.43 8.58 14.96
N GLY A 262 16.19 8.89 14.63
CA GLY A 262 15.87 9.94 13.68
C GLY A 262 15.70 9.40 12.26
N HIS A 263 15.18 10.25 11.38
CA HIS A 263 14.89 9.87 10.00
C HIS A 263 16.16 9.48 9.23
N ASN A 264 17.26 10.19 9.50
CA ASN A 264 18.57 9.99 8.88
C ASN A 264 19.60 9.38 9.86
N CYS A 265 19.16 8.84 10.99
CA CYS A 265 20.04 8.38 12.06
C CYS A 265 20.92 9.50 12.64
N ASP A 266 20.44 10.73 12.60
CA ASP A 266 21.15 11.96 13.01
C ASP A 266 21.02 12.27 14.50
N ASP A 267 20.09 11.62 15.20
CA ASP A 267 19.85 11.77 16.62
C ASP A 267 20.54 10.66 17.43
N ALA A 268 21.47 11.03 18.33
CA ALA A 268 22.06 10.07 19.26
C ALA A 268 21.06 9.72 20.38
N LEU A 269 20.91 8.41 20.64
CA LEU A 269 20.08 7.93 21.74
C LEU A 269 20.76 8.29 23.07
N ASP A 270 20.05 9.03 23.92
CA ASP A 270 20.49 9.27 25.31
C ASP A 270 19.94 8.14 26.20
N GLU A 271 20.74 7.09 26.39
CA GLU A 271 20.37 5.94 27.22
C GLU A 271 20.18 6.33 28.69
N CYS A 272 20.71 7.49 29.08
CA CYS A 272 20.55 8.02 30.44
C CYS A 272 19.29 8.85 30.64
N ALA A 273 18.59 9.26 29.58
CA ALA A 273 17.39 10.10 29.65
C ALA A 273 16.25 9.47 30.49
N SER A 274 16.13 8.14 30.47
CA SER A 274 15.16 7.40 31.27
C SER A 274 15.56 7.17 32.74
N SER A 275 16.76 7.67 33.15
CA SER A 275 17.33 7.42 34.48
C SER A 275 17.36 5.93 34.85
N PRO A 276 17.95 5.05 34.01
CA PRO A 276 17.84 3.59 34.17
C PRO A 276 18.61 3.05 35.38
N CYS A 277 19.50 3.84 35.96
CA CYS A 277 20.33 3.42 37.07
C CYS A 277 19.58 3.47 38.39
N GLN A 278 19.62 2.39 39.18
CA GLN A 278 19.04 2.30 40.51
C GLN A 278 20.09 2.45 41.61
N HIS A 279 19.64 2.63 42.85
CA HIS A 279 20.47 2.70 44.03
C HIS A 279 21.57 3.77 43.98
N SER A 280 21.25 4.97 43.44
CA SER A 280 22.16 6.12 43.34
C SER A 280 23.38 5.90 42.42
N ALA A 281 23.33 4.92 41.52
CA ALA A 281 24.35 4.78 40.49
C ALA A 281 24.22 5.90 39.46
N VAL A 282 25.34 6.33 38.89
CA VAL A 282 25.41 7.37 37.86
C VAL A 282 25.42 6.71 36.50
N CYS A 283 24.54 7.19 35.61
CA CYS A 283 24.56 6.81 34.21
C CYS A 283 25.71 7.56 33.50
N VAL A 284 26.57 6.84 32.77
CA VAL A 284 27.73 7.37 32.03
C VAL A 284 27.76 6.79 30.64
#